data_ceaaf87f441a7c19933217b52615ac0e
#
_entry.id   ceaaf87f441a7c19933217b52615ac0e
#
_cell.length_a   1.000
_cell.length_b   1.000
_cell.length_c   1.000
_cell.angle_alpha   90.00
_cell.angle_beta   90.00
_cell.angle_gamma   90.00
#
_symmetry.space_group_name_H-M   'P 1'
#
loop_
_entity.id
_entity.type
_entity.pdbx_description
1 polymer ?
#
loop_
_entity_poly.entity_id
_entity_poly.type
_entity_poly.pdbx_seq_one_letter_code
_entity_poly.pdbx_strand_id
1 'polypeptide(L)'
;MVSNVILLAHGSPDPRSAMCMEEFAEVISNRLGITTHSAYLDHNPPSLQEIAVTIQDPNALVVPMLLSNAFHARFDVPKAAKLSRFHNVLPPIGHPAEVLQELFRSVGAPVVVVAAGTSDLSAQAVFEGAVQTVSQATGI
;
A
#
# COMPACT_ATOMS: atom_id res chain seq x y z
N MET A 1 9.29 -0.54 21.08
CA MET A 1 8.09 -1.23 20.55
C MET A 1 7.34 -0.23 19.67
N VAL A 2 6.85 -0.65 18.50
CA VAL A 2 6.00 0.19 17.65
C VAL A 2 4.63 0.31 18.31
N SER A 3 4.17 1.54 18.55
CA SER A 3 2.87 1.83 19.19
C SER A 3 1.83 2.30 18.17
N ASN A 4 2.28 2.86 17.05
CA ASN A 4 1.43 3.34 15.97
C ASN A 4 1.90 2.81 14.62
N VAL A 5 0.95 2.39 13.79
CA VAL A 5 1.16 2.04 12.38
C VAL A 5 0.35 3.01 11.51
N ILE A 6 0.94 3.48 10.43
CA ILE A 6 0.29 4.37 9.48
C ILE A 6 0.27 3.69 8.11
N LEU A 7 -0.91 3.37 7.62
CA LEU A 7 -1.11 2.85 6.28
C LEU A 7 -1.19 4.04 5.32
N LEU A 8 -0.15 4.22 4.52
CA LEU A 8 -0.04 5.35 3.59
C LEU A 8 -0.45 4.92 2.19
N ALA A 9 -1.67 5.28 1.78
CA ALA A 9 -2.18 5.05 0.44
C ALA A 9 -1.93 6.25 -0.49
N HIS A 10 -2.09 6.04 -1.80
CA HIS A 10 -2.08 7.16 -2.74
C HIS A 10 -3.27 8.08 -2.52
N GLY A 11 -4.42 7.51 -2.26
CA GLY A 11 -5.70 8.20 -2.27
C GLY A 11 -6.41 8.08 -3.62
N SER A 12 -7.69 8.40 -3.65
CA SER A 12 -8.54 8.31 -4.83
C SER A 12 -9.75 9.24 -4.72
N PRO A 13 -10.24 9.80 -5.84
CA PRO A 13 -11.54 10.50 -5.84
C PRO A 13 -12.72 9.56 -5.54
N ASP A 14 -12.56 8.25 -5.69
CA ASP A 14 -13.58 7.26 -5.36
C ASP A 14 -13.64 7.06 -3.83
N PRO A 15 -14.76 7.37 -3.18
CA PRO A 15 -14.89 7.27 -1.73
C PRO A 15 -14.73 5.84 -1.19
N ARG A 16 -14.97 4.82 -2.00
CA ARG A 16 -14.77 3.42 -1.61
C ARG A 16 -13.32 3.12 -1.27
N SER A 17 -12.38 3.85 -1.88
CA SER A 17 -10.95 3.69 -1.60
C SER A 17 -10.61 4.08 -0.14
N ALA A 18 -11.12 5.22 0.33
CA ALA A 18 -10.91 5.65 1.70
C ALA A 18 -11.61 4.71 2.70
N MET A 19 -12.86 4.32 2.43
CA MET A 19 -13.60 3.37 3.26
C MET A 19 -12.83 2.03 3.42
N CYS A 20 -12.33 1.49 2.32
CA CYS A 20 -11.53 0.26 2.34
C CYS A 20 -10.26 0.40 3.19
N MET A 21 -9.58 1.54 3.12
CA MET A 21 -8.38 1.80 3.92
C MET A 21 -8.69 1.93 5.40
N GLU A 22 -9.82 2.55 5.76
CA GLU A 22 -10.28 2.65 7.16
C GLU A 22 -10.62 1.28 7.73
N GLU A 23 -11.40 0.46 7.02
CA GLU A 23 -11.71 -0.91 7.39
C GLU A 23 -10.43 -1.75 7.56
N PHE A 24 -9.46 -1.57 6.67
CA PHE A 24 -8.18 -2.28 6.72
C PHE A 24 -7.37 -1.88 7.96
N ALA A 25 -7.33 -0.59 8.28
CA ALA A 25 -6.67 -0.08 9.48
C ALA A 25 -7.32 -0.64 10.76
N GLU A 26 -8.65 -0.73 10.80
CA GLU A 26 -9.38 -1.32 11.92
C GLU A 26 -9.06 -2.81 12.09
N VAL A 27 -9.07 -3.58 11.00
CA VAL A 27 -8.73 -5.01 11.02
C VAL A 27 -7.32 -5.23 11.56
N ILE A 28 -6.34 -4.43 11.10
CA ILE A 28 -4.96 -4.52 11.57
C ILE A 28 -4.85 -4.15 13.06
N SER A 29 -5.49 -3.04 13.48
CA SER A 29 -5.52 -2.63 14.88
C SER A 29 -6.04 -3.74 15.78
N ASN A 30 -7.15 -4.36 15.39
CA ASN A 30 -7.79 -5.42 16.17
C ASN A 30 -6.95 -6.71 16.23
N ARG A 31 -6.28 -7.06 15.12
CA ARG A 31 -5.46 -8.28 15.05
C ARG A 31 -4.13 -8.17 15.78
N LEU A 32 -3.49 -7.02 15.71
CA LEU A 32 -2.14 -6.82 16.23
C LEU A 32 -2.12 -6.13 17.61
N GLY A 33 -3.24 -5.54 18.03
CA GLY A 33 -3.28 -4.74 19.27
C GLY A 33 -2.44 -3.46 19.17
N ILE A 34 -2.25 -2.93 17.94
CA ILE A 34 -1.45 -1.73 17.65
C ILE A 34 -2.38 -0.69 17.03
N THR A 35 -2.35 0.54 17.51
CA THR A 35 -3.14 1.61 16.90
C THR A 35 -2.71 1.83 15.46
N THR A 36 -3.65 1.67 14.53
CA THR A 36 -3.39 1.80 13.10
C THR A 36 -4.23 2.94 12.52
N HIS A 37 -3.60 3.77 11.72
CA HIS A 37 -4.18 4.95 11.10
C HIS A 37 -4.08 4.85 9.58
N SER A 38 -5.04 5.45 8.87
CA SER A 38 -4.95 5.67 7.42
C SER A 38 -4.42 7.07 7.15
N ALA A 39 -3.56 7.21 6.14
CA ALA A 39 -3.09 8.48 5.61
C ALA A 39 -2.96 8.40 4.09
N TYR A 40 -2.96 9.55 3.43
CA TYR A 40 -2.97 9.61 1.98
C TYR A 40 -1.90 10.57 1.44
N LEU A 41 -1.37 10.24 0.26
CA LEU A 41 -0.46 11.12 -0.47
C LEU A 41 -1.20 12.23 -1.19
N ASP A 42 -2.42 11.92 -1.69
CA ASP A 42 -3.26 12.83 -2.48
C ASP A 42 -4.75 12.48 -2.31
N HIS A 43 -5.65 13.30 -2.85
CA HIS A 43 -7.10 13.14 -2.95
C HIS A 43 -7.88 13.10 -1.63
N ASN A 44 -7.40 12.46 -0.60
CA ASN A 44 -8.14 12.23 0.64
C ASN A 44 -7.41 12.78 1.87
N PRO A 45 -8.12 13.31 2.88
CA PRO A 45 -7.59 13.51 4.22
C PRO A 45 -7.64 12.20 5.04
N PRO A 46 -6.80 12.09 6.08
CA PRO A 46 -5.71 12.98 6.41
C PRO A 46 -4.45 12.71 5.58
N SER A 47 -3.68 13.75 5.34
CA SER A 47 -2.30 13.62 4.84
C SER A 47 -1.38 13.03 5.92
N LEU A 48 -0.20 12.57 5.51
CA LEU A 48 0.80 12.08 6.47
C LEU A 48 1.26 13.18 7.45
N GLN A 49 1.27 14.46 7.02
CA GLN A 49 1.59 15.60 7.88
C GLN A 49 0.53 15.84 8.95
N GLU A 50 -0.75 15.73 8.60
CA GLU A 50 -1.86 15.87 9.56
C GLU A 50 -1.83 14.75 10.60
N ILE A 51 -1.55 13.51 10.18
CA ILE A 51 -1.35 12.40 11.12
C ILE A 51 -0.18 12.67 12.06
N ALA A 52 0.94 13.18 11.57
CA ALA A 52 2.11 13.50 12.40
C ALA A 52 1.79 14.50 13.51
N VAL A 53 0.95 15.48 13.24
CA VAL A 53 0.49 16.45 14.25
C VAL A 53 -0.43 15.79 15.29
N THR A 54 -1.27 14.86 14.84
CA THR A 54 -2.28 14.20 15.69
C THR A 54 -1.65 13.20 16.64
N ILE A 55 -0.80 12.30 16.14
CA ILE A 55 -0.26 11.19 16.95
C ILE A 55 1.04 11.54 17.69
N GLN A 56 1.77 12.55 17.23
CA GLN A 56 3.03 13.05 17.81
C GLN A 56 4.05 11.93 18.14
N ASP A 57 4.05 10.85 17.37
CA ASP A 57 4.94 9.70 17.51
C ASP A 57 5.90 9.61 16.31
N PRO A 58 7.12 10.13 16.41
CA PRO A 58 8.09 10.07 15.32
C PRO A 58 8.58 8.64 15.02
N ASN A 59 8.33 7.70 15.92
CA ASN A 59 8.69 6.29 15.78
C ASN A 59 7.57 5.43 15.19
N ALA A 60 6.42 6.04 14.85
CA ALA A 60 5.35 5.33 14.14
C ALA A 60 5.88 4.67 12.87
N LEU A 61 5.37 3.49 12.57
CA LEU A 61 5.75 2.73 11.39
C LEU A 61 4.87 3.13 10.21
N VAL A 62 5.45 3.70 9.17
CA VAL A 62 4.75 4.02 7.93
C VAL A 62 4.84 2.86 6.95
N VAL A 63 3.69 2.35 6.54
CA VAL A 63 3.54 1.25 5.59
C VAL A 63 2.92 1.77 4.30
N PRO A 64 3.69 1.96 3.22
CA PRO A 64 3.14 2.40 1.93
C PRO A 64 2.26 1.30 1.31
N MET A 65 0.97 1.57 1.19
CA MET A 65 -0.03 0.68 0.60
C MET A 65 -0.05 0.82 -0.93
N LEU A 66 1.13 0.70 -1.53
CA LEU A 66 1.36 0.84 -2.97
C LEU A 66 1.77 -0.51 -3.56
N LEU A 67 1.15 -0.86 -4.68
CA LEU A 67 1.39 -2.16 -5.35
C LEU A 67 2.68 -2.17 -6.17
N SER A 68 3.26 -1.02 -6.46
CA SER A 68 4.52 -0.95 -7.21
C SER A 68 5.53 -0.02 -6.55
N ASN A 69 6.81 -0.34 -6.69
CA ASN A 69 7.91 0.54 -6.32
C ASN A 69 8.27 1.50 -7.46
N ALA A 70 7.24 2.17 -8.02
CA ALA A 70 7.37 3.13 -9.11
C ALA A 70 7.47 4.57 -8.56
N PHE A 71 7.08 5.56 -9.37
CA PHE A 71 7.29 6.98 -9.08
C PHE A 71 6.81 7.41 -7.67
N HIS A 72 5.57 7.11 -7.31
CA HIS A 72 5.01 7.53 -6.02
C HIS A 72 5.77 6.93 -4.83
N ALA A 73 6.14 5.66 -4.91
CA ALA A 73 6.89 4.99 -3.85
C ALA A 73 8.32 5.54 -3.70
N ARG A 74 8.96 5.93 -4.81
CA ARG A 74 10.35 6.41 -4.82
C ARG A 74 10.51 7.89 -4.51
N PHE A 75 9.51 8.71 -4.82
CA PHE A 75 9.60 10.17 -4.69
C PHE A 75 8.60 10.73 -3.68
N ASP A 76 7.32 10.40 -3.79
CA ASP A 76 6.28 11.02 -2.97
C ASP A 76 6.29 10.49 -1.53
N VAL A 77 6.47 9.17 -1.34
CA VAL A 77 6.55 8.58 0.01
C VAL A 77 7.74 9.13 0.79
N PRO A 78 8.98 9.14 0.30
CA PRO A 78 10.11 9.73 1.03
C PRO A 78 9.94 11.22 1.30
N LYS A 79 9.37 11.97 0.34
CA LYS A 79 9.08 13.40 0.51
C LYS A 79 8.06 13.62 1.61
N ALA A 80 6.95 12.90 1.61
CA ALA A 80 5.91 13.00 2.62
C ALA A 80 6.45 12.61 4.01
N ALA A 81 7.20 11.51 4.12
CA ALA A 81 7.81 11.07 5.36
C ALA A 81 8.79 12.10 5.93
N LYS A 82 9.65 12.68 5.09
CA LYS A 82 10.58 13.75 5.51
C LYS A 82 9.85 14.99 6.05
N LEU A 83 8.78 15.42 5.37
CA LEU A 83 7.99 16.58 5.79
C LEU A 83 7.25 16.31 7.11
N SER A 84 6.85 15.06 7.34
CA SER A 84 6.13 14.61 8.53
C SER A 84 7.06 14.16 9.67
N ARG A 85 8.39 14.16 9.45
CA ARG A 85 9.41 13.71 10.41
C ARG A 85 9.29 12.24 10.83
N PHE A 86 8.64 11.41 10.04
CA PHE A 86 8.67 9.96 10.24
C PHE A 86 9.95 9.35 9.68
N HIS A 87 10.58 8.47 10.46
CA HIS A 87 11.86 7.84 10.13
C HIS A 87 11.72 6.36 9.79
N ASN A 88 10.67 5.72 10.29
CA ASN A 88 10.43 4.29 10.09
C ASN A 88 9.44 4.08 8.93
N VAL A 89 9.96 4.07 7.73
CA VAL A 89 9.16 3.85 6.51
C VAL A 89 9.56 2.52 5.90
N LEU A 90 8.59 1.62 5.75
CA LEU A 90 8.79 0.34 5.07
C LEU A 90 8.81 0.49 3.55
N PRO A 91 9.36 -0.48 2.83
CA PRO A 91 9.11 -0.61 1.40
C PRO A 91 7.59 -0.72 1.11
N PRO A 92 7.13 -0.36 -0.10
CA PRO A 92 5.74 -0.59 -0.49
C PRO A 92 5.37 -2.07 -0.38
N ILE A 93 4.09 -2.34 -0.10
CA ILE A 93 3.61 -3.73 0.05
C ILE A 93 3.80 -4.57 -1.22
N GLY A 94 3.89 -3.94 -2.39
CA GLY A 94 4.09 -4.62 -3.66
C GLY A 94 2.89 -5.47 -4.09
N HIS A 95 3.20 -6.57 -4.76
CA HIS A 95 2.21 -7.54 -5.22
C HIS A 95 2.36 -8.85 -4.42
N PRO A 96 1.68 -9.00 -3.26
CA PRO A 96 1.77 -10.21 -2.46
C PRO A 96 1.26 -11.41 -3.28
N ALA A 97 2.14 -12.41 -3.47
CA ALA A 97 1.83 -13.56 -4.34
C ALA A 97 0.59 -14.33 -3.86
N GLU A 98 0.42 -14.44 -2.54
CA GLU A 98 -0.71 -15.13 -1.92
C GLU A 98 -2.05 -14.47 -2.26
N VAL A 99 -2.09 -13.13 -2.25
CA VAL A 99 -3.29 -12.36 -2.59
C VAL A 99 -3.62 -12.52 -4.07
N LEU A 100 -2.62 -12.42 -4.95
CA LEU A 100 -2.82 -12.61 -6.38
C LEU A 100 -3.26 -14.04 -6.70
N GLN A 101 -2.69 -15.06 -6.04
CA GLN A 101 -3.09 -16.46 -6.23
C GLN A 101 -4.56 -16.67 -5.85
N GLU A 102 -4.99 -16.09 -4.73
CA GLU A 102 -6.40 -16.20 -4.30
C GLU A 102 -7.33 -15.49 -5.27
N LEU A 103 -6.97 -14.30 -5.74
CA LEU A 103 -7.74 -13.61 -6.78
C LEU A 103 -7.87 -14.44 -8.06
N PHE A 104 -6.79 -15.04 -8.54
CA PHE A 104 -6.83 -15.88 -9.74
C PHE A 104 -7.73 -17.10 -9.53
N ARG A 105 -7.62 -17.79 -8.39
CA ARG A 105 -8.49 -18.93 -8.07
C ARG A 105 -9.96 -18.55 -7.97
N SER A 106 -10.26 -17.37 -7.40
CA SER A 106 -11.64 -16.91 -7.21
C SER A 106 -12.35 -16.57 -8.53
N VAL A 107 -11.59 -16.10 -9.53
CA VAL A 107 -12.11 -15.74 -10.85
C VAL A 107 -12.21 -16.95 -11.77
N GLY A 108 -11.31 -17.90 -11.64
CA GLY A 108 -11.17 -19.03 -12.57
C GLY A 108 -10.45 -18.63 -13.86
N ALA A 109 -10.30 -19.56 -14.78
CA ALA A 109 -9.62 -19.32 -16.05
C ALA A 109 -10.61 -18.98 -17.19
N PRO A 110 -10.18 -18.21 -18.24
CA PRO A 110 -8.92 -17.45 -18.33
C PRO A 110 -8.97 -16.12 -17.59
N VAL A 111 -7.83 -15.63 -17.14
CA VAL A 111 -7.69 -14.32 -16.44
C VAL A 111 -6.88 -13.37 -17.31
N VAL A 112 -7.37 -12.14 -17.46
CA VAL A 112 -6.63 -11.02 -18.06
C VAL A 112 -6.30 -10.03 -16.96
N VAL A 113 -5.00 -9.83 -16.72
CA VAL A 113 -4.52 -8.88 -15.72
C VAL A 113 -4.25 -7.53 -16.37
N VAL A 114 -4.91 -6.49 -15.89
CA VAL A 114 -4.76 -5.12 -16.39
C VAL A 114 -4.14 -4.26 -15.29
N ALA A 115 -3.06 -3.57 -15.61
CA ALA A 115 -2.40 -2.62 -14.73
C ALA A 115 -2.43 -1.20 -15.31
N ALA A 116 -2.32 -0.20 -14.45
CA ALA A 116 -2.26 1.19 -14.87
C ALA A 116 -1.04 1.52 -15.76
N GLY A 117 -0.04 0.65 -15.74
CA GLY A 117 1.22 0.87 -16.45
C GLY A 117 2.17 1.80 -15.72
N THR A 118 3.41 1.81 -16.17
CA THR A 118 4.46 2.68 -15.67
C THR A 118 5.54 2.86 -16.75
N SER A 119 6.19 4.00 -16.77
CA SER A 119 7.38 4.24 -17.60
C SER A 119 8.67 3.65 -16.97
N ASP A 120 8.59 3.17 -15.74
CA ASP A 120 9.71 2.51 -15.05
C ASP A 120 9.77 1.03 -15.46
N LEU A 121 10.72 0.70 -16.33
CA LEU A 121 10.90 -0.66 -16.85
C LEU A 121 11.21 -1.68 -15.74
N SER A 122 11.86 -1.26 -14.64
CA SER A 122 12.13 -2.16 -13.53
C SER A 122 10.87 -2.52 -12.75
N ALA A 123 9.98 -1.55 -12.53
CA ALA A 123 8.69 -1.79 -11.90
C ALA A 123 7.76 -2.62 -12.80
N GLN A 124 7.81 -2.41 -14.11
CA GLN A 124 7.09 -3.25 -15.08
C GLN A 124 7.55 -4.71 -15.02
N ALA A 125 8.86 -4.95 -15.05
CA ALA A 125 9.41 -6.32 -14.98
C ALA A 125 9.04 -7.04 -13.68
N VAL A 126 9.01 -6.33 -12.54
CA VAL A 126 8.56 -6.90 -11.25
C VAL A 126 7.08 -7.31 -11.32
N PHE A 127 6.23 -6.47 -11.89
CA PHE A 127 4.81 -6.79 -12.05
C PHE A 127 4.60 -8.00 -12.98
N GLU A 128 5.22 -8.01 -14.13
CA GLU A 128 5.14 -9.12 -15.10
C GLU A 128 5.64 -10.43 -14.47
N GLY A 129 6.75 -10.38 -13.73
CA GLY A 129 7.28 -11.54 -13.00
C GLY A 129 6.32 -12.07 -11.93
N ALA A 130 5.65 -11.17 -11.20
CA ALA A 130 4.64 -11.55 -10.20
C ALA A 130 3.45 -12.25 -10.86
N VAL A 131 2.91 -11.71 -11.95
CA VAL A 131 1.80 -12.31 -12.71
C VAL A 131 2.20 -13.69 -13.26
N GLN A 132 3.39 -13.81 -13.85
CA GLN A 132 3.90 -15.07 -14.38
C GLN A 132 4.05 -16.13 -13.28
N THR A 133 4.60 -15.75 -12.13
CA THR A 133 4.77 -16.66 -10.98
C THR A 133 3.41 -17.18 -10.50
N VAL A 134 2.41 -16.30 -10.40
CA VAL A 134 1.07 -16.67 -9.95
C VAL A 134 0.36 -17.56 -10.99
N SER A 135 0.47 -17.22 -12.27
CA SER A 135 -0.07 -18.04 -13.37
C SER A 135 0.49 -19.47 -13.34
N GLN A 136 1.82 -19.61 -13.18
CA GLN A 136 2.46 -20.92 -13.05
C GLN A 136 1.99 -21.71 -11.82
N ALA A 137 1.80 -21.03 -10.69
CA ALA A 137 1.40 -21.66 -9.42
C ALA A 137 -0.08 -22.06 -9.41
N THR A 138 -0.92 -21.37 -10.16
CA THR A 138 -2.38 -21.62 -10.20
C THR A 138 -2.82 -22.43 -11.43
N GLY A 139 -2.01 -22.50 -12.47
CA GLY A 139 -2.36 -23.10 -13.75
C GLY A 139 -3.34 -22.26 -14.58
N ILE A 140 -3.49 -20.98 -14.27
CA ILE A 140 -4.41 -20.03 -14.88
C ILE A 140 -3.66 -18.99 -15.72
#